data_213190bac36f8c5dd8ea4e47242a1d85
#
_entry.id   213190bac36f8c5dd8ea4e47242a1d85
#
_cell.length_a   1.000
_cell.length_b   1.000
_cell.length_c   1.000
_cell.angle_alpha   90.00
_cell.angle_beta   90.00
_cell.angle_gamma   90.00
#
_symmetry.space_group_name_H-M   'P 1'
#
loop_
_entity.id
_entity.type
_entity.pdbx_description
1 polymer ?
#
loop_
_entity_poly.entity_id
_entity_poly.type
_entity_poly.pdbx_seq_one_letter_code
_entity_poly.pdbx_strand_id
1 'polypeptide(L)'
;MKRLLTLLGFLGCIAGSWAQDAVSQNYPVNHANRADGREISTYAIVHEMLKQTTPRCAYKEGMSKTEFKVWQNRLSNAMADLMNFPEVKGQPAPKRIASEPRDGYTLEKWEFYPMPKAVGTFLVLRPDNAKKPLPAVLCIPGSGRTKEGLAGEPGVDAKFNENYKDPKVCMALDMVKAGYIAVAVDNAAAGETSDLERFKNGSNYDYDVVSRFLLEMGWHWLGYTSFLDMQVLQWMKQQPDIRKDRIVVSGFSLGTEPMMVLGALDKDIYAFVYNDFLCQTQERALVMTKPNANMRRPFPNSIRHLIPNYWHYFNFPDVAASLAPRPIIFTEGGLDRDFHLVQSAYRTSGKPHNVECHHYPKFADPANRKDVKALQEGMDAPTFFKSANVDPPSHYFKHELIMPCLKKVLGQ
;
A
#
# COMPACT_ATOMS: atom_id res chain seq x y z
N MET A 1 25.95 71.94 23.09
CA MET A 1 26.47 70.76 22.42
C MET A 1 25.87 69.40 22.81
N LYS A 2 25.31 69.24 23.99
CA LYS A 2 24.72 67.93 24.42
C LYS A 2 23.34 67.60 23.87
N ARG A 3 22.56 68.56 23.33
CA ARG A 3 21.22 68.32 22.78
C ARG A 3 21.19 67.94 21.28
N LEU A 4 22.28 68.14 20.56
CA LEU A 4 22.34 67.80 19.14
C LEU A 4 22.73 66.33 18.85
N LEU A 5 23.50 65.75 19.79
CA LEU A 5 23.93 64.33 19.71
C LEU A 5 22.79 63.37 20.02
N THR A 6 21.78 63.76 20.79
CA THR A 6 20.64 62.91 21.16
C THR A 6 19.62 62.80 20.00
N LEU A 7 19.55 63.82 19.13
CA LEU A 7 18.61 63.80 17.99
C LEU A 7 19.15 62.94 16.83
N LEU A 8 20.48 62.88 16.64
CA LEU A 8 21.10 62.04 15.60
C LEU A 8 21.05 60.54 15.95
N GLY A 9 21.11 60.20 17.22
CA GLY A 9 20.97 58.80 17.68
C GLY A 9 19.56 58.24 17.53
N PHE A 10 18.54 59.11 17.66
CA PHE A 10 17.13 58.68 17.52
C PHE A 10 16.74 58.53 16.04
N LEU A 11 17.29 59.32 15.13
CA LEU A 11 17.06 59.18 13.70
C LEU A 11 17.71 57.92 13.10
N GLY A 12 18.86 57.50 13.62
CA GLY A 12 19.51 56.27 13.17
C GLY A 12 18.79 54.99 13.57
N CYS A 13 18.19 54.97 14.77
CA CYS A 13 17.40 53.81 15.23
C CYS A 13 16.05 53.69 14.50
N ILE A 14 15.43 54.82 14.12
CA ILE A 14 14.14 54.80 13.38
C ILE A 14 14.38 54.32 11.94
N ALA A 15 15.45 54.76 11.29
CA ALA A 15 15.78 54.31 9.92
C ALA A 15 16.14 52.83 9.86
N GLY A 16 16.78 52.25 10.92
CA GLY A 16 17.09 50.83 11.01
C GLY A 16 15.86 49.92 11.19
N SER A 17 14.88 50.36 11.99
CA SER A 17 13.63 49.61 12.20
C SER A 17 12.74 49.63 10.93
N TRP A 18 12.68 50.73 10.24
CA TRP A 18 11.90 50.86 8.99
C TRP A 18 12.49 50.01 7.83
N ALA A 19 13.79 49.90 7.75
CA ALA A 19 14.45 49.05 6.76
C ALA A 19 14.24 47.54 7.09
N GLN A 20 14.21 47.20 8.37
CA GLN A 20 13.98 45.81 8.82
C GLN A 20 12.50 45.42 8.60
N ASP A 21 11.56 46.29 8.87
CA ASP A 21 10.13 46.06 8.63
C ASP A 21 9.83 45.98 7.12
N ALA A 22 10.46 46.79 6.30
CA ALA A 22 10.29 46.72 4.84
C ALA A 22 10.81 45.43 4.23
N VAL A 23 11.89 44.86 4.76
CA VAL A 23 12.44 43.57 4.29
C VAL A 23 11.56 42.39 4.75
N SER A 24 11.06 42.41 5.99
CA SER A 24 10.21 41.34 6.51
C SER A 24 8.80 41.34 5.93
N GLN A 25 8.26 42.50 5.53
CA GLN A 25 6.91 42.60 4.97
C GLN A 25 6.83 42.18 3.49
N ASN A 26 7.90 42.26 2.73
CA ASN A 26 7.91 41.92 1.31
C ASN A 26 7.84 40.43 1.00
N TYR A 27 8.15 39.56 1.99
CA TYR A 27 8.15 38.11 1.83
C TYR A 27 7.42 37.45 3.02
N PRO A 28 6.08 37.42 3.02
CA PRO A 28 5.32 36.72 4.07
C PRO A 28 5.66 35.24 4.08
N VAL A 29 5.67 34.67 5.28
CA VAL A 29 6.24 33.34 5.62
C VAL A 29 5.66 32.19 4.78
N ASN A 30 4.44 32.31 4.25
CA ASN A 30 3.77 31.17 3.62
C ASN A 30 3.47 31.35 2.13
N HIS A 31 3.24 32.58 1.69
CA HIS A 31 2.91 32.90 0.29
C HIS A 31 3.54 34.23 -0.10
N ALA A 32 4.13 34.27 -1.26
CA ALA A 32 4.67 35.49 -1.79
C ALA A 32 3.58 36.49 -2.19
N ASN A 33 2.35 36.06 -2.50
CA ASN A 33 1.24 36.86 -3.03
C ASN A 33 1.72 37.84 -4.12
N ARG A 34 2.66 37.42 -4.97
CA ARG A 34 3.28 38.24 -5.97
C ARG A 34 2.34 38.40 -7.17
N ALA A 35 2.36 39.59 -7.76
CA ALA A 35 1.57 39.88 -8.97
C ALA A 35 1.97 39.00 -10.18
N ASP A 36 3.21 38.46 -10.19
CA ASP A 36 3.71 37.58 -11.22
C ASP A 36 3.37 36.09 -10.96
N GLY A 37 2.63 35.75 -9.87
CA GLY A 37 2.20 34.39 -9.53
C GLY A 37 3.31 33.48 -9.02
N ARG A 38 4.50 34.01 -8.76
CA ARG A 38 5.62 33.22 -8.23
C ARG A 38 5.49 33.03 -6.72
N GLU A 39 5.93 31.87 -6.25
CA GLU A 39 5.94 31.50 -4.83
C GLU A 39 7.37 31.51 -4.26
N ILE A 40 7.49 31.87 -3.00
CA ILE A 40 8.74 31.74 -2.24
C ILE A 40 8.75 30.49 -1.36
N SER A 41 7.58 30.02 -0.96
CA SER A 41 7.43 28.82 -0.14
C SER A 41 7.83 27.58 -0.94
N THR A 42 8.85 26.84 -0.48
CA THR A 42 9.25 25.57 -1.09
C THR A 42 8.09 24.57 -1.13
N TYR A 43 7.24 24.55 -0.08
CA TYR A 43 6.03 23.73 -0.08
C TYR A 43 5.10 24.09 -1.24
N ALA A 44 4.79 25.37 -1.43
CA ALA A 44 3.91 25.82 -2.50
C ALA A 44 4.49 25.48 -3.89
N ILE A 45 5.80 25.69 -4.07
CA ILE A 45 6.49 25.34 -5.32
C ILE A 45 6.38 23.83 -5.61
N VAL A 46 6.69 22.96 -4.64
CA VAL A 46 6.62 21.52 -4.81
C VAL A 46 5.18 21.06 -5.00
N HIS A 47 4.22 21.69 -4.33
CA HIS A 47 2.78 21.39 -4.51
C HIS A 47 2.29 21.75 -5.92
N GLU A 48 2.73 22.86 -6.48
CA GLU A 48 2.44 23.21 -7.87
C GLU A 48 3.12 22.25 -8.87
N MET A 49 4.35 21.81 -8.60
CA MET A 49 5.00 20.77 -9.41
C MET A 49 4.18 19.48 -9.39
N LEU A 50 3.65 19.09 -8.23
CA LEU A 50 2.81 17.90 -8.11
C LEU A 50 1.50 18.04 -8.90
N LYS A 51 0.83 19.20 -8.87
CA LYS A 51 -0.37 19.51 -9.69
C LYS A 51 -0.10 19.34 -11.19
N GLN A 52 1.08 19.71 -11.64
CA GLN A 52 1.48 19.62 -13.05
C GLN A 52 1.94 18.21 -13.45
N THR A 53 2.14 17.30 -12.48
CA THR A 53 2.60 15.95 -12.75
C THR A 53 1.46 15.10 -13.30
N THR A 54 1.63 14.62 -14.54
CA THR A 54 0.68 13.71 -15.19
C THR A 54 1.28 12.31 -15.31
N PRO A 55 0.62 11.27 -14.79
CA PRO A 55 1.14 9.90 -14.86
C PRO A 55 1.23 9.40 -16.32
N ARG A 56 2.40 8.92 -16.73
CA ARG A 56 2.67 8.45 -18.11
C ARG A 56 1.95 7.16 -18.45
N CYS A 57 1.61 6.36 -17.44
CA CYS A 57 0.90 5.09 -17.54
C CYS A 57 -0.51 5.17 -16.95
N ALA A 58 -1.11 6.38 -16.85
CA ALA A 58 -2.51 6.50 -16.49
C ALA A 58 -3.39 5.74 -17.49
N TYR A 59 -4.36 4.98 -16.98
CA TYR A 59 -5.32 4.29 -17.81
C TYR A 59 -6.25 5.31 -18.50
N LYS A 60 -6.52 5.06 -19.77
CA LYS A 60 -7.47 5.87 -20.55
C LYS A 60 -8.62 5.00 -21.01
N GLU A 61 -9.84 5.43 -20.73
CA GLU A 61 -11.02 4.75 -21.24
C GLU A 61 -11.07 4.77 -22.78
N GLY A 62 -11.75 3.81 -23.36
CA GLY A 62 -11.89 3.73 -24.82
C GLY A 62 -10.72 3.08 -25.55
N MET A 63 -9.71 2.59 -24.87
CA MET A 63 -8.65 1.77 -25.50
C MET A 63 -9.25 0.53 -26.16
N SER A 64 -8.74 0.18 -27.35
CA SER A 64 -8.93 -1.14 -27.92
C SER A 64 -8.22 -2.21 -27.08
N LYS A 65 -8.57 -3.51 -27.28
CA LYS A 65 -7.88 -4.62 -26.59
C LYS A 65 -6.37 -4.65 -26.86
N THR A 66 -5.96 -4.28 -28.07
CA THR A 66 -4.55 -4.23 -28.44
C THR A 66 -3.83 -3.09 -27.71
N GLU A 67 -4.38 -1.89 -27.70
CA GLU A 67 -3.82 -0.75 -26.98
C GLU A 67 -3.78 -1.02 -25.47
N PHE A 68 -4.81 -1.65 -24.91
CA PHE A 68 -4.86 -2.06 -23.51
C PHE A 68 -3.69 -3.00 -23.17
N LYS A 69 -3.43 -4.02 -24.00
CA LYS A 69 -2.30 -4.93 -23.79
C LYS A 69 -0.95 -4.22 -23.86
N VAL A 70 -0.78 -3.28 -24.79
CA VAL A 70 0.44 -2.45 -24.89
C VAL A 70 0.59 -1.59 -23.64
N TRP A 71 -0.50 -0.97 -23.18
CA TRP A 71 -0.51 -0.18 -21.95
C TRP A 71 -0.17 -1.02 -20.72
N GLN A 72 -0.76 -2.21 -20.55
CA GLN A 72 -0.42 -3.13 -19.47
C GLN A 72 1.08 -3.49 -19.44
N ASN A 73 1.68 -3.77 -20.59
CA ASN A 73 3.10 -4.09 -20.68
C ASN A 73 3.96 -2.88 -20.31
N ARG A 74 3.59 -1.67 -20.77
CA ARG A 74 4.29 -0.43 -20.40
C ARG A 74 4.23 -0.18 -18.90
N LEU A 75 3.06 -0.37 -18.27
CA LEU A 75 2.90 -0.23 -16.83
C LEU A 75 3.72 -1.29 -16.08
N SER A 76 3.68 -2.54 -16.51
CA SER A 76 4.46 -3.63 -15.92
C SER A 76 5.97 -3.36 -15.98
N ASN A 77 6.48 -2.87 -17.12
CA ASN A 77 7.90 -2.50 -17.26
C ASN A 77 8.26 -1.33 -16.32
N ALA A 78 7.43 -0.28 -16.27
CA ALA A 78 7.63 0.83 -15.35
C ALA A 78 7.60 0.38 -13.88
N MET A 79 6.72 -0.57 -13.53
CA MET A 79 6.69 -1.17 -12.19
C MET A 79 7.99 -1.95 -11.91
N ALA A 80 8.46 -2.74 -12.85
CA ALA A 80 9.72 -3.48 -12.70
C ALA A 80 10.91 -2.54 -12.49
N ASP A 81 10.99 -1.48 -13.28
CA ASP A 81 12.06 -0.47 -13.15
C ASP A 81 12.00 0.24 -11.79
N LEU A 82 10.81 0.59 -11.31
CA LEU A 82 10.64 1.24 -10.01
C LEU A 82 10.96 0.31 -8.85
N MET A 83 10.52 -0.93 -8.90
CA MET A 83 10.76 -1.92 -7.84
C MET A 83 12.22 -2.34 -7.78
N ASN A 84 12.94 -2.31 -8.89
CA ASN A 84 14.37 -2.55 -9.00
C ASN A 84 14.83 -3.79 -8.22
N PHE A 85 14.18 -4.95 -8.46
CA PHE A 85 14.51 -6.18 -7.76
C PHE A 85 15.94 -6.62 -8.05
N PRO A 86 16.74 -6.96 -7.03
CA PRO A 86 18.10 -7.41 -7.24
C PRO A 86 18.13 -8.78 -7.92
N GLU A 87 19.11 -8.97 -8.80
CA GLU A 87 19.42 -10.28 -9.35
C GLU A 87 20.21 -11.09 -8.32
N VAL A 88 19.58 -12.10 -7.73
CA VAL A 88 20.20 -12.95 -6.71
C VAL A 88 20.30 -14.38 -7.23
N LYS A 89 21.51 -14.96 -7.17
CA LYS A 89 21.80 -16.33 -7.65
C LYS A 89 22.48 -17.16 -6.56
N GLY A 90 22.30 -18.49 -6.65
CA GLY A 90 23.03 -19.42 -5.79
C GLY A 90 22.53 -19.47 -4.33
N GLN A 91 21.34 -18.98 -4.05
CA GLN A 91 20.77 -19.10 -2.70
C GLN A 91 20.26 -20.53 -2.45
N PRO A 92 20.33 -21.03 -1.21
CA PRO A 92 19.74 -22.31 -0.86
C PRO A 92 18.22 -22.34 -1.09
N ALA A 93 17.68 -23.52 -1.35
CA ALA A 93 16.25 -23.70 -1.42
C ALA A 93 15.58 -23.45 -0.05
N PRO A 94 14.36 -22.93 -0.01
CA PRO A 94 13.60 -22.78 1.23
C PRO A 94 13.50 -24.11 2.01
N LYS A 95 13.58 -24.04 3.33
CA LYS A 95 13.63 -25.20 4.23
C LYS A 95 12.50 -25.11 5.25
N ARG A 96 11.77 -26.22 5.42
CA ARG A 96 10.80 -26.36 6.50
C ARG A 96 11.54 -26.59 7.82
N ILE A 97 11.29 -25.73 8.82
CA ILE A 97 11.96 -25.77 10.12
C ILE A 97 11.04 -26.25 11.24
N ALA A 98 9.72 -26.19 11.07
CA ALA A 98 8.75 -26.74 11.99
C ALA A 98 7.52 -27.25 11.25
N SER A 99 6.81 -28.20 11.84
CA SER A 99 5.54 -28.75 11.37
C SER A 99 4.74 -29.25 12.56
N GLU A 100 3.55 -28.68 12.76
CA GLU A 100 2.72 -28.98 13.92
C GLU A 100 1.26 -29.20 13.49
N PRO A 101 0.57 -30.24 14.02
CA PRO A 101 -0.84 -30.43 13.75
C PRO A 101 -1.69 -29.36 14.43
N ARG A 102 -2.79 -29.00 13.75
CA ARG A 102 -3.87 -28.14 14.24
C ARG A 102 -5.21 -28.82 13.94
N ASP A 103 -6.31 -28.21 14.38
CA ASP A 103 -7.64 -28.72 14.10
C ASP A 103 -8.00 -28.59 12.61
N GLY A 104 -7.92 -29.70 11.86
CA GLY A 104 -8.23 -29.79 10.44
C GLY A 104 -7.14 -29.33 9.48
N TYR A 105 -5.95 -28.94 9.97
CA TYR A 105 -4.82 -28.55 9.12
C TYR A 105 -3.48 -28.78 9.82
N THR A 106 -2.41 -28.77 9.03
CA THR A 106 -1.04 -28.76 9.52
C THR A 106 -0.45 -27.36 9.35
N LEU A 107 0.12 -26.80 10.43
CA LEU A 107 0.86 -25.54 10.42
C LEU A 107 2.35 -25.84 10.23
N GLU A 108 2.94 -25.27 9.20
CA GLU A 108 4.37 -25.39 8.92
C GLU A 108 5.04 -24.02 9.01
N LYS A 109 6.26 -23.99 9.54
CA LYS A 109 7.15 -22.82 9.46
C LYS A 109 8.30 -23.12 8.52
N TRP A 110 8.54 -22.19 7.60
CA TRP A 110 9.59 -22.26 6.59
C TRP A 110 10.54 -21.08 6.72
N GLU A 111 11.81 -21.31 6.42
CA GLU A 111 12.79 -20.26 6.17
C GLU A 111 13.20 -20.25 4.71
N PHE A 112 13.53 -19.08 4.18
CA PHE A 112 14.06 -18.88 2.83
C PHE A 112 15.20 -17.85 2.87
N TYR A 113 15.99 -17.80 1.82
CA TYR A 113 17.25 -17.08 1.79
C TYR A 113 17.23 -16.04 0.66
N PRO A 114 16.61 -14.86 0.86
CA PRO A 114 16.35 -13.91 -0.23
C PRO A 114 17.61 -13.30 -0.81
N MET A 115 18.65 -13.15 0.00
CA MET A 115 19.95 -12.58 -0.37
C MET A 115 21.07 -13.19 0.47
N PRO A 116 22.37 -13.03 0.10
CA PRO A 116 23.46 -13.46 0.96
C PRO A 116 23.33 -12.92 2.38
N LYS A 117 23.47 -13.79 3.39
CA LYS A 117 23.35 -13.49 4.83
C LYS A 117 21.94 -13.09 5.30
N ALA A 118 20.92 -13.12 4.45
CA ALA A 118 19.53 -12.83 4.84
C ALA A 118 18.74 -14.12 5.00
N VAL A 119 17.89 -14.16 6.01
CA VAL A 119 16.87 -15.20 6.24
C VAL A 119 15.52 -14.51 6.37
N GLY A 120 14.54 -14.97 5.61
CA GLY A 120 13.14 -14.66 5.79
C GLY A 120 12.38 -15.88 6.27
N THR A 121 11.21 -15.69 6.88
CA THR A 121 10.34 -16.79 7.31
C THR A 121 8.92 -16.59 6.82
N PHE A 122 8.22 -17.69 6.58
CA PHE A 122 6.79 -17.70 6.25
C PHE A 122 6.10 -18.91 6.86
N LEU A 123 4.79 -18.82 7.04
CA LEU A 123 3.97 -19.93 7.52
C LEU A 123 3.17 -20.51 6.35
N VAL A 124 2.98 -21.83 6.41
CA VAL A 124 2.12 -22.57 5.48
C VAL A 124 1.08 -23.34 6.29
N LEU A 125 -0.18 -23.10 6.01
CA LEU A 125 -1.30 -23.81 6.60
C LEU A 125 -1.85 -24.74 5.51
N ARG A 126 -1.74 -26.06 5.73
CA ARG A 126 -2.16 -27.10 4.78
C ARG A 126 -3.37 -27.83 5.28
N PRO A 127 -4.50 -27.83 4.56
CA PRO A 127 -5.65 -28.66 4.93
C PRO A 127 -5.27 -30.14 5.04
N ASP A 128 -5.74 -30.82 6.08
CA ASP A 128 -5.52 -32.24 6.24
C ASP A 128 -6.26 -33.06 5.17
N ASN A 129 -5.74 -34.26 4.88
CA ASN A 129 -6.39 -35.22 3.99
C ASN A 129 -6.63 -34.76 2.53
N ALA A 130 -5.90 -33.78 2.05
CA ALA A 130 -5.97 -33.36 0.66
C ALA A 130 -5.49 -34.49 -0.29
N LYS A 131 -6.40 -34.98 -1.14
CA LYS A 131 -6.12 -36.08 -2.10
C LYS A 131 -5.59 -35.60 -3.45
N LYS A 132 -5.58 -34.30 -3.71
CA LYS A 132 -5.18 -33.66 -4.99
C LYS A 132 -4.57 -32.29 -4.71
N PRO A 133 -3.80 -31.72 -5.64
CA PRO A 133 -3.32 -30.35 -5.48
C PRO A 133 -4.47 -29.35 -5.27
N LEU A 134 -4.29 -28.42 -4.34
CA LEU A 134 -5.26 -27.43 -3.93
C LEU A 134 -4.93 -26.04 -4.49
N PRO A 135 -5.93 -25.17 -4.66
CA PRO A 135 -5.69 -23.72 -4.80
C PRO A 135 -4.94 -23.20 -3.59
N ALA A 136 -4.12 -22.16 -3.78
CA ALA A 136 -3.37 -21.55 -2.68
C ALA A 136 -3.53 -20.04 -2.65
N VAL A 137 -3.44 -19.47 -1.44
CA VAL A 137 -3.56 -18.03 -1.20
C VAL A 137 -2.30 -17.54 -0.51
N LEU A 138 -1.59 -16.60 -1.14
CA LEU A 138 -0.55 -15.81 -0.49
C LEU A 138 -1.23 -14.69 0.30
N CYS A 139 -1.04 -14.67 1.60
CA CYS A 139 -1.67 -13.76 2.55
C CYS A 139 -0.66 -12.71 3.03
N ILE A 140 -0.83 -11.46 2.61
CA ILE A 140 0.06 -10.34 2.92
C ILE A 140 -0.60 -9.43 3.95
N PRO A 141 0.03 -9.19 5.12
CA PRO A 141 -0.58 -8.50 6.24
C PRO A 141 -0.67 -6.98 6.05
N GLY A 142 -1.56 -6.36 6.81
CA GLY A 142 -1.59 -4.92 7.02
C GLY A 142 -0.44 -4.42 7.91
N SER A 143 -0.35 -3.11 8.06
CA SER A 143 0.67 -2.46 8.89
C SER A 143 0.61 -2.95 10.33
N GLY A 144 1.77 -3.37 10.87
CA GLY A 144 1.89 -3.84 12.24
C GLY A 144 1.22 -5.20 12.52
N ARG A 145 0.82 -5.94 11.48
CA ARG A 145 0.34 -7.31 11.58
C ARG A 145 1.45 -8.28 11.17
N THR A 146 1.38 -9.49 11.71
CA THR A 146 2.39 -10.54 11.50
C THR A 146 1.78 -11.77 10.84
N LYS A 147 2.60 -12.60 10.23
CA LYS A 147 2.16 -13.89 9.66
C LYS A 147 1.52 -14.80 10.71
N GLU A 148 2.00 -14.76 11.95
CA GLU A 148 1.40 -15.50 13.05
C GLU A 148 -0.02 -15.00 13.33
N GLY A 149 -0.25 -13.67 13.37
CA GLY A 149 -1.58 -13.11 13.52
C GLY A 149 -2.51 -13.50 12.38
N LEU A 150 -2.02 -13.57 11.14
CA LEU A 150 -2.81 -14.07 10.00
C LEU A 150 -3.18 -15.56 10.15
N ALA A 151 -2.32 -16.36 10.79
CA ALA A 151 -2.53 -17.78 11.04
C ALA A 151 -3.38 -18.07 12.30
N GLY A 152 -3.74 -17.05 13.10
CA GLY A 152 -4.42 -17.22 14.37
C GLY A 152 -3.51 -17.77 15.48
N GLU A 153 -2.21 -17.51 15.38
CA GLU A 153 -1.17 -17.94 16.32
C GLU A 153 -0.62 -16.76 17.14
N PRO A 154 -0.15 -16.97 18.38
CA PRO A 154 0.31 -15.87 19.23
C PRO A 154 1.58 -15.18 18.73
N GLY A 155 2.50 -15.90 18.10
CA GLY A 155 3.72 -15.35 17.53
C GLY A 155 4.70 -14.72 18.51
N VAL A 156 5.70 -14.02 17.96
CA VAL A 156 6.74 -13.31 18.73
C VAL A 156 6.24 -12.02 19.38
N ASP A 157 5.14 -11.48 18.92
CA ASP A 157 4.51 -10.24 19.37
C ASP A 157 3.23 -10.49 20.21
N ALA A 158 3.13 -11.64 20.89
CA ALA A 158 1.95 -12.06 21.63
C ALA A 158 1.40 -10.98 22.57
N LYS A 159 2.27 -10.13 23.15
CA LYS A 159 1.86 -9.00 24.00
C LYS A 159 1.02 -7.95 23.25
N PHE A 160 1.23 -7.80 21.96
CA PHE A 160 0.57 -6.82 21.11
C PHE A 160 -0.54 -7.44 20.27
N ASN A 161 -0.61 -8.76 20.26
CA ASN A 161 -1.48 -9.56 19.45
C ASN A 161 -2.46 -10.36 20.29
N GLU A 162 -2.98 -9.77 21.38
CA GLU A 162 -3.97 -10.41 22.26
C GLU A 162 -5.20 -10.92 21.50
N ASN A 163 -5.49 -10.31 20.36
CA ASN A 163 -6.62 -10.64 19.50
C ASN A 163 -6.21 -11.50 18.28
N TYR A 164 -5.13 -12.28 18.36
CA TYR A 164 -4.68 -13.11 17.23
C TYR A 164 -5.70 -14.18 16.80
N LYS A 165 -6.71 -14.45 17.59
CA LYS A 165 -7.85 -15.33 17.25
C LYS A 165 -9.07 -14.58 16.72
N ASP A 166 -9.04 -13.23 16.66
CA ASP A 166 -10.15 -12.45 16.11
C ASP A 166 -10.27 -12.74 14.60
N PRO A 167 -11.44 -13.21 14.12
CA PRO A 167 -11.67 -13.43 12.69
C PRO A 167 -11.32 -12.23 11.80
N LYS A 168 -11.42 -11.01 12.33
CA LYS A 168 -11.05 -9.78 11.64
C LYS A 168 -9.56 -9.67 11.30
N VAL A 169 -8.73 -10.56 11.85
CA VAL A 169 -7.26 -10.58 11.68
C VAL A 169 -6.79 -11.84 10.97
N CYS A 170 -7.42 -12.99 11.23
CA CYS A 170 -6.93 -14.33 10.90
C CYS A 170 -7.12 -14.71 9.42
N MET A 171 -6.68 -13.88 8.49
CA MET A 171 -6.86 -14.10 7.04
C MET A 171 -6.43 -15.50 6.58
N ALA A 172 -5.22 -15.96 6.96
CA ALA A 172 -4.70 -17.25 6.52
C ALA A 172 -5.44 -18.43 7.16
N LEU A 173 -5.89 -18.27 8.40
CA LEU A 173 -6.72 -19.28 9.07
C LEU A 173 -8.07 -19.47 8.37
N ASP A 174 -8.70 -18.38 7.93
CA ASP A 174 -9.95 -18.45 7.16
C ASP A 174 -9.75 -19.18 5.82
N MET A 175 -8.63 -18.93 5.14
CA MET A 175 -8.31 -19.56 3.87
C MET A 175 -8.12 -21.10 4.05
N VAL A 176 -7.37 -21.53 5.07
CA VAL A 176 -7.16 -22.97 5.28
C VAL A 176 -8.43 -23.68 5.72
N LYS A 177 -9.26 -23.07 6.56
CA LYS A 177 -10.58 -23.61 6.93
C LYS A 177 -11.54 -23.72 5.75
N ALA A 178 -11.36 -22.91 4.72
CA ALA A 178 -12.11 -23.01 3.47
C ALA A 178 -11.54 -24.07 2.50
N GLY A 179 -10.48 -24.77 2.88
CA GLY A 179 -9.87 -25.85 2.09
C GLY A 179 -8.79 -25.40 1.12
N TYR A 180 -8.26 -24.19 1.25
CA TYR A 180 -7.12 -23.68 0.47
C TYR A 180 -5.81 -23.89 1.24
N ILE A 181 -4.69 -24.04 0.53
CA ILE A 181 -3.37 -23.87 1.16
C ILE A 181 -3.18 -22.37 1.38
N ALA A 182 -2.94 -21.97 2.63
CA ALA A 182 -2.65 -20.57 2.94
C ALA A 182 -1.16 -20.39 3.23
N VAL A 183 -0.55 -19.37 2.63
CA VAL A 183 0.84 -19.01 2.87
C VAL A 183 0.86 -17.60 3.43
N ALA A 184 1.29 -17.45 4.68
CA ALA A 184 1.32 -16.17 5.38
C ALA A 184 2.74 -15.65 5.49
N VAL A 185 2.95 -14.38 5.10
CA VAL A 185 4.24 -13.68 5.15
C VAL A 185 4.20 -12.51 6.13
N ASP A 186 5.37 -12.04 6.55
CA ASP A 186 5.53 -10.74 7.20
C ASP A 186 5.83 -9.66 6.16
N ASN A 187 5.38 -8.45 6.40
CA ASN A 187 5.96 -7.29 5.76
C ASN A 187 7.40 -7.08 6.25
N ALA A 188 8.29 -6.64 5.39
CA ALA A 188 9.67 -6.31 5.77
C ALA A 188 9.72 -5.33 6.95
N ALA A 189 10.63 -5.55 7.88
CA ALA A 189 10.76 -4.78 9.13
C ALA A 189 9.53 -4.86 10.06
N ALA A 190 8.74 -5.93 9.95
CA ALA A 190 7.65 -6.24 10.88
C ALA A 190 7.76 -7.70 11.34
N GLY A 191 7.09 -8.05 12.42
CA GLY A 191 7.10 -9.40 12.96
C GLY A 191 8.54 -9.87 13.23
N GLU A 192 8.86 -11.10 12.86
CA GLU A 192 10.21 -11.68 13.03
C GLU A 192 11.29 -10.98 12.20
N THR A 193 10.93 -10.17 11.21
CA THR A 193 11.88 -9.41 10.37
C THR A 193 12.20 -8.02 10.91
N SER A 194 11.60 -7.63 12.04
CA SER A 194 11.95 -6.38 12.73
C SER A 194 13.16 -6.56 13.66
N ASP A 195 13.71 -5.45 14.15
CA ASP A 195 14.80 -5.49 15.12
C ASP A 195 14.33 -6.10 16.46
N LEU A 196 15.00 -7.18 16.91
CA LEU A 196 14.69 -7.90 18.15
C LEU A 196 14.69 -7.01 19.40
N GLU A 197 15.53 -5.98 19.47
CA GLU A 197 15.54 -5.05 20.59
C GLU A 197 14.23 -4.24 20.67
N ARG A 198 13.61 -3.98 19.55
CA ARG A 198 12.29 -3.30 19.53
C ARG A 198 11.18 -4.17 20.07
N PHE A 199 11.21 -5.48 19.88
CA PHE A 199 10.26 -6.39 20.53
C PHE A 199 10.33 -6.30 22.04
N LYS A 200 11.52 -6.26 22.60
CA LYS A 200 11.70 -6.07 24.05
C LYS A 200 11.08 -4.76 24.54
N ASN A 201 11.11 -3.72 23.72
CA ASN A 201 10.61 -2.38 24.00
C ASN A 201 9.16 -2.14 23.57
N GLY A 202 8.47 -3.15 23.07
CA GLY A 202 7.05 -3.06 22.80
C GLY A 202 6.65 -2.62 21.39
N SER A 203 7.56 -2.63 20.41
CA SER A 203 7.24 -2.35 19.01
C SER A 203 7.40 -3.63 18.17
N ASN A 204 6.44 -3.91 17.30
CA ASN A 204 6.45 -5.05 16.40
C ASN A 204 6.82 -4.70 14.95
N TYR A 205 7.30 -3.49 14.70
CA TYR A 205 7.76 -3.03 13.37
C TYR A 205 8.79 -1.90 13.48
N ASP A 206 9.60 -1.76 12.44
CA ASP A 206 10.67 -0.76 12.34
C ASP A 206 10.75 -0.12 10.94
N TYR A 207 9.59 0.20 10.38
CA TYR A 207 9.47 0.68 9.00
C TYR A 207 10.28 1.93 8.71
N ASP A 208 10.27 2.92 9.62
CA ASP A 208 10.82 4.24 9.32
C ASP A 208 12.34 4.21 9.19
N VAL A 209 13.03 3.48 10.08
CA VAL A 209 14.48 3.36 10.04
C VAL A 209 14.92 2.59 8.80
N VAL A 210 14.30 1.42 8.55
CA VAL A 210 14.62 0.59 7.38
C VAL A 210 14.34 1.33 6.08
N SER A 211 13.21 2.05 5.99
CA SER A 211 12.87 2.84 4.79
C SER A 211 13.89 3.93 4.50
N ARG A 212 14.40 4.62 5.53
CA ARG A 212 15.43 5.65 5.37
C ARG A 212 16.73 5.06 4.81
N PHE A 213 17.19 3.94 5.36
CA PHE A 213 18.38 3.27 4.84
C PHE A 213 18.21 2.80 3.39
N LEU A 214 17.06 2.23 3.06
CA LEU A 214 16.78 1.80 1.70
C LEU A 214 16.78 2.99 0.73
N LEU A 215 16.14 4.11 1.08
CA LEU A 215 16.12 5.31 0.23
C LEU A 215 17.53 5.89 0.00
N GLU A 216 18.39 5.93 1.03
CA GLU A 216 19.80 6.36 0.90
C GLU A 216 20.61 5.43 -0.01
N MET A 217 20.25 4.15 -0.09
CA MET A 217 20.87 3.16 -0.98
C MET A 217 20.24 3.12 -2.38
N GLY A 218 19.30 4.02 -2.69
CA GLY A 218 18.64 4.07 -4.00
C GLY A 218 17.54 3.01 -4.20
N TRP A 219 17.05 2.43 -3.12
CA TRP A 219 15.93 1.51 -3.13
C TRP A 219 14.81 2.03 -2.22
N HIS A 220 13.74 1.27 -1.99
CA HIS A 220 12.65 1.67 -1.12
C HIS A 220 11.97 0.43 -0.47
N TRP A 221 11.25 0.67 0.61
CA TRP A 221 10.67 -0.38 1.43
C TRP A 221 9.68 -1.27 0.63
N LEU A 222 8.82 -0.68 -0.21
CA LEU A 222 7.87 -1.46 -1.01
C LEU A 222 8.59 -2.37 -2.02
N GLY A 223 9.67 -1.91 -2.64
CA GLY A 223 10.52 -2.75 -3.49
C GLY A 223 11.10 -3.93 -2.73
N TYR A 224 11.64 -3.68 -1.53
CA TYR A 224 12.22 -4.73 -0.70
C TYR A 224 11.20 -5.76 -0.24
N THR A 225 10.06 -5.34 0.33
CA THR A 225 9.03 -6.27 0.81
C THR A 225 8.42 -7.06 -0.34
N SER A 226 8.14 -6.43 -1.49
CA SER A 226 7.62 -7.11 -2.68
C SER A 226 8.61 -8.11 -3.28
N PHE A 227 9.91 -7.84 -3.18
CA PHE A 227 10.96 -8.77 -3.57
C PHE A 227 10.94 -10.04 -2.70
N LEU A 228 10.74 -9.91 -1.39
CA LEU A 228 10.59 -11.05 -0.49
C LEU A 228 9.34 -11.87 -0.84
N ASP A 229 8.22 -11.21 -0.99
CA ASP A 229 6.94 -11.84 -1.32
C ASP A 229 6.99 -12.54 -2.68
N MET A 230 7.69 -11.96 -3.67
CA MET A 230 7.89 -12.58 -4.97
C MET A 230 8.64 -13.91 -4.87
N GLN A 231 9.64 -14.01 -3.98
CA GLN A 231 10.37 -15.27 -3.79
C GLN A 231 9.49 -16.35 -3.15
N VAL A 232 8.66 -15.98 -2.17
CA VAL A 232 7.68 -16.90 -1.58
C VAL A 232 6.66 -17.33 -2.63
N LEU A 233 6.17 -16.42 -3.48
CA LEU A 233 5.28 -16.75 -4.60
C LEU A 233 5.94 -17.72 -5.59
N GLN A 234 7.21 -17.53 -5.94
CA GLN A 234 7.94 -18.46 -6.81
C GLN A 234 8.12 -19.84 -6.14
N TRP A 235 8.36 -19.90 -4.84
CA TRP A 235 8.37 -21.14 -4.08
C TRP A 235 6.99 -21.84 -4.14
N MET A 236 5.89 -21.12 -3.96
CA MET A 236 4.53 -21.67 -4.07
C MET A 236 4.29 -22.35 -5.41
N LYS A 237 4.75 -21.76 -6.51
CA LYS A 237 4.61 -22.30 -7.87
C LYS A 237 5.38 -23.62 -8.08
N GLN A 238 6.35 -23.92 -7.22
CA GLN A 238 7.15 -25.15 -7.29
C GLN A 238 6.59 -26.27 -6.41
N GLN A 239 5.59 -26.00 -5.57
CA GLN A 239 5.04 -27.00 -4.66
C GLN A 239 4.13 -27.99 -5.42
N PRO A 240 4.33 -29.32 -5.27
CA PRO A 240 3.55 -30.32 -6.02
C PRO A 240 2.08 -30.40 -5.57
N ASP A 241 1.77 -29.97 -4.36
CA ASP A 241 0.44 -29.98 -3.77
C ASP A 241 -0.33 -28.65 -3.98
N ILE A 242 0.31 -27.65 -4.63
CA ILE A 242 -0.32 -26.39 -5.00
C ILE A 242 -0.72 -26.41 -6.48
N ARG A 243 -1.96 -26.05 -6.76
CA ARG A 243 -2.41 -25.76 -8.12
C ARG A 243 -1.82 -24.44 -8.58
N LYS A 244 -0.70 -24.48 -9.30
CA LYS A 244 0.00 -23.27 -9.78
C LYS A 244 -0.84 -22.39 -10.72
N ASP A 245 -1.89 -22.95 -11.34
CA ASP A 245 -2.90 -22.25 -12.14
C ASP A 245 -4.04 -21.63 -11.29
N ARG A 246 -3.98 -21.75 -9.97
CA ARG A 246 -4.98 -21.28 -9.00
C ARG A 246 -4.33 -20.66 -7.77
N ILE A 247 -3.32 -19.83 -7.95
CA ILE A 247 -2.70 -19.06 -6.87
C ILE A 247 -3.37 -17.68 -6.80
N VAL A 248 -3.89 -17.35 -5.63
CA VAL A 248 -4.49 -16.06 -5.30
C VAL A 248 -3.51 -15.26 -4.45
N VAL A 249 -3.45 -13.95 -4.63
CA VAL A 249 -2.74 -13.05 -3.70
C VAL A 249 -3.77 -12.19 -2.98
N SER A 250 -3.77 -12.26 -1.65
CA SER A 250 -4.67 -11.52 -0.77
C SER A 250 -3.88 -10.50 0.04
N GLY A 251 -4.14 -9.22 -0.15
CA GLY A 251 -3.56 -8.13 0.63
C GLY A 251 -4.58 -7.48 1.55
N PHE A 252 -4.17 -7.19 2.77
CA PHE A 252 -4.95 -6.39 3.71
C PHE A 252 -4.23 -5.07 3.98
N SER A 253 -4.94 -3.92 3.85
CA SER A 253 -4.37 -2.60 4.15
C SER A 253 -3.03 -2.39 3.42
N LEU A 254 -1.94 -2.14 4.14
CA LEU A 254 -0.59 -2.05 3.57
C LEU A 254 -0.24 -3.21 2.64
N GLY A 255 -0.72 -4.42 2.92
CA GLY A 255 -0.48 -5.62 2.09
C GLY A 255 -1.08 -5.56 0.70
N THR A 256 -2.01 -4.62 0.42
CA THR A 256 -2.53 -4.41 -0.94
C THR A 256 -1.49 -3.79 -1.87
N GLU A 257 -0.53 -3.07 -1.34
CA GLU A 257 0.54 -2.46 -2.14
C GLU A 257 1.50 -3.50 -2.73
N PRO A 258 2.14 -4.40 -1.94
CA PRO A 258 2.91 -5.50 -2.51
C PRO A 258 2.05 -6.44 -3.36
N MET A 259 0.78 -6.70 -3.00
CA MET A 259 -0.14 -7.48 -3.86
C MET A 259 -0.25 -6.87 -5.26
N MET A 260 -0.43 -5.55 -5.37
CA MET A 260 -0.48 -4.85 -6.67
C MET A 260 0.84 -4.95 -7.43
N VAL A 261 1.98 -4.84 -6.75
CA VAL A 261 3.30 -5.01 -7.34
C VAL A 261 3.46 -6.41 -7.92
N LEU A 262 3.19 -7.45 -7.11
CA LEU A 262 3.24 -8.84 -7.57
C LEU A 262 2.31 -9.04 -8.77
N GLY A 263 1.09 -8.53 -8.70
CA GLY A 263 0.11 -8.61 -9.77
C GLY A 263 0.54 -7.94 -11.06
N ALA A 264 1.22 -6.81 -11.00
CA ALA A 264 1.76 -6.14 -12.18
C ALA A 264 2.94 -6.89 -12.81
N LEU A 265 3.78 -7.54 -11.99
CA LEU A 265 5.00 -8.20 -12.42
C LEU A 265 4.81 -9.67 -12.79
N ASP A 266 3.94 -10.39 -12.10
CA ASP A 266 3.71 -11.82 -12.30
C ASP A 266 2.34 -12.09 -12.94
N LYS A 267 2.36 -12.59 -14.17
CA LYS A 267 1.13 -12.83 -14.97
C LYS A 267 0.43 -14.15 -14.63
N ASP A 268 1.09 -15.04 -13.88
CA ASP A 268 0.54 -16.36 -13.53
C ASP A 268 -0.35 -16.32 -12.28
N ILE A 269 -0.35 -15.23 -11.54
CA ILE A 269 -1.28 -15.03 -10.43
C ILE A 269 -2.70 -15.08 -10.98
N TYR A 270 -3.53 -15.97 -10.40
CA TYR A 270 -4.87 -16.24 -10.90
C TYR A 270 -5.89 -15.18 -10.52
N ALA A 271 -5.90 -14.73 -9.25
CA ALA A 271 -6.87 -13.79 -8.73
C ALA A 271 -6.30 -12.95 -7.57
N PHE A 272 -7.02 -11.90 -7.19
CA PHE A 272 -6.60 -10.94 -6.15
C PHE A 272 -7.71 -10.63 -5.16
N VAL A 273 -7.32 -10.41 -3.92
CA VAL A 273 -8.15 -9.83 -2.86
C VAL A 273 -7.53 -8.49 -2.44
N TYR A 274 -8.21 -7.40 -2.76
CA TYR A 274 -7.83 -6.04 -2.38
C TYR A 274 -8.67 -5.60 -1.19
N ASN A 275 -8.19 -5.86 0.03
CA ASN A 275 -8.89 -5.48 1.25
C ASN A 275 -8.31 -4.17 1.81
N ASP A 276 -8.60 -3.09 1.16
CA ASP A 276 -8.36 -1.69 1.55
C ASP A 276 -9.28 -0.79 0.72
N PHE A 277 -9.30 0.51 1.03
CA PHE A 277 -9.99 1.48 0.17
C PHE A 277 -9.12 1.86 -1.03
N LEU A 278 -9.75 2.01 -2.19
CA LEU A 278 -9.06 2.42 -3.40
C LEU A 278 -9.03 3.96 -3.50
N CYS A 279 -7.87 4.56 -3.68
CA CYS A 279 -7.73 5.99 -3.90
C CYS A 279 -6.54 6.34 -4.79
N GLN A 280 -6.58 7.54 -5.35
CA GLN A 280 -5.43 8.15 -6.03
C GLN A 280 -4.52 8.79 -4.98
N THR A 281 -3.33 8.22 -4.76
CA THR A 281 -2.39 8.70 -3.73
C THR A 281 -1.83 10.09 -4.03
N GLN A 282 -1.66 10.43 -5.32
CA GLN A 282 -1.29 11.77 -5.75
C GLN A 282 -2.35 12.81 -5.38
N GLU A 283 -3.63 12.54 -5.68
CA GLU A 283 -4.72 13.43 -5.30
C GLU A 283 -4.83 13.57 -3.79
N ARG A 284 -4.69 12.45 -3.05
CA ARG A 284 -4.65 12.48 -1.58
C ARG A 284 -3.58 13.45 -1.08
N ALA A 285 -2.38 13.45 -1.66
CA ALA A 285 -1.31 14.38 -1.32
C ALA A 285 -1.66 15.84 -1.67
N LEU A 286 -2.36 16.06 -2.79
CA LEU A 286 -2.79 17.38 -3.24
C LEU A 286 -3.89 17.99 -2.36
N VAL A 287 -4.81 17.17 -1.84
CA VAL A 287 -5.98 17.69 -1.11
C VAL A 287 -5.78 17.75 0.41
N MET A 288 -4.93 16.88 0.99
CA MET A 288 -4.65 16.87 2.42
C MET A 288 -3.63 17.95 2.80
N THR A 289 -4.00 19.21 2.63
CA THR A 289 -3.10 20.37 2.79
C THR A 289 -3.34 21.16 4.07
N LYS A 290 -4.39 20.84 4.85
CA LYS A 290 -4.70 21.57 6.08
C LYS A 290 -3.61 21.32 7.14
N PRO A 291 -2.96 22.37 7.66
CA PRO A 291 -2.01 22.23 8.75
C PRO A 291 -2.68 21.68 10.01
N ASN A 292 -1.93 20.92 10.81
CA ASN A 292 -2.36 20.48 12.14
C ASN A 292 -2.33 21.66 13.17
N ALA A 293 -2.72 21.39 14.41
CA ALA A 293 -2.71 22.39 15.49
C ALA A 293 -1.33 23.04 15.73
N ASN A 294 -0.24 22.37 15.36
CA ASN A 294 1.12 22.89 15.44
C ASN A 294 1.58 23.58 14.15
N MET A 295 0.66 23.96 13.27
CA MET A 295 0.91 24.58 11.98
C MET A 295 1.79 23.74 11.03
N ARG A 296 1.92 22.43 11.29
CA ARG A 296 2.64 21.51 10.41
C ARG A 296 1.67 20.86 9.43
N ARG A 297 2.07 20.80 8.17
CA ARG A 297 1.31 20.07 7.14
C ARG A 297 1.62 18.59 7.26
N PRO A 298 0.60 17.72 7.38
CA PRO A 298 0.82 16.29 7.40
C PRO A 298 1.21 15.81 5.99
N PHE A 299 2.17 14.91 5.90
CA PHE A 299 2.33 14.13 4.69
C PHE A 299 1.31 12.97 4.73
N PRO A 300 0.50 12.77 3.69
CA PRO A 300 -0.59 11.79 3.74
C PRO A 300 -0.12 10.33 3.75
N ASN A 301 1.12 10.07 3.36
CA ASN A 301 1.71 8.74 3.32
C ASN A 301 2.86 8.62 4.35
N SER A 302 3.01 7.44 4.94
CA SER A 302 4.20 7.12 5.74
C SER A 302 5.43 6.95 4.85
N ILE A 303 6.63 7.05 5.41
CA ILE A 303 7.88 6.93 4.64
C ILE A 303 8.00 5.58 3.88
N ARG A 304 7.44 4.49 4.42
CA ARG A 304 7.40 3.18 3.76
C ARG A 304 6.62 3.13 2.44
N HIS A 305 5.71 4.08 2.24
CA HIS A 305 4.93 4.21 1.00
C HIS A 305 5.63 5.11 -0.03
N LEU A 306 6.81 5.64 0.28
CA LEU A 306 7.52 6.54 -0.64
C LEU A 306 8.27 5.71 -1.66
N ILE A 307 7.91 5.90 -2.91
CA ILE A 307 8.55 5.30 -4.08
C ILE A 307 8.98 6.44 -4.99
N PRO A 308 10.28 6.69 -5.16
CA PRO A 308 10.75 7.74 -6.07
C PRO A 308 10.14 7.58 -7.46
N ASN A 309 9.69 8.68 -8.06
CA ASN A 309 9.06 8.72 -9.38
C ASN A 309 7.68 8.04 -9.52
N TYR A 310 7.09 7.46 -8.49
CA TYR A 310 5.83 6.71 -8.60
C TYR A 310 4.74 7.50 -9.33
N TRP A 311 4.46 8.72 -8.90
CA TRP A 311 3.40 9.56 -9.50
C TRP A 311 3.70 10.05 -10.92
N HIS A 312 4.92 9.94 -11.41
CA HIS A 312 5.22 10.17 -12.82
C HIS A 312 4.76 9.03 -13.74
N TYR A 313 4.40 7.88 -13.18
CA TYR A 313 3.98 6.72 -13.97
C TYR A 313 2.52 6.38 -13.79
N PHE A 314 2.02 6.24 -12.57
CA PHE A 314 0.66 5.76 -12.30
C PHE A 314 0.16 6.14 -10.89
N ASN A 315 -1.13 5.94 -10.66
CA ASN A 315 -1.76 5.90 -9.34
C ASN A 315 -2.28 4.47 -9.04
N PHE A 316 -2.76 4.21 -7.82
CA PHE A 316 -3.27 2.90 -7.42
C PHE A 316 -4.40 2.38 -8.32
N PRO A 317 -5.41 3.18 -8.72
CA PRO A 317 -6.43 2.71 -9.66
C PRO A 317 -5.88 2.26 -11.01
N ASP A 318 -4.80 2.87 -11.52
CA ASP A 318 -4.15 2.45 -12.77
C ASP A 318 -3.51 1.08 -12.62
N VAL A 319 -2.80 0.84 -11.50
CA VAL A 319 -2.20 -0.46 -11.22
C VAL A 319 -3.27 -1.52 -11.06
N ALA A 320 -4.33 -1.25 -10.30
CA ALA A 320 -5.46 -2.15 -10.13
C ALA A 320 -6.15 -2.48 -11.47
N ALA A 321 -6.35 -1.48 -12.33
CA ALA A 321 -6.88 -1.65 -13.68
C ALA A 321 -5.99 -2.54 -14.56
N SER A 322 -4.67 -2.49 -14.37
CA SER A 322 -3.72 -3.31 -15.13
C SER A 322 -3.79 -4.80 -14.80
N LEU A 323 -4.41 -5.18 -13.69
CA LEU A 323 -4.58 -6.57 -13.29
C LEU A 323 -5.65 -7.32 -14.11
N ALA A 324 -6.53 -6.59 -14.82
CA ALA A 324 -7.50 -7.21 -15.74
C ALA A 324 -6.79 -8.08 -16.79
N PRO A 325 -7.36 -9.23 -17.21
CA PRO A 325 -8.70 -9.73 -16.94
C PRO A 325 -8.80 -10.64 -15.69
N ARG A 326 -7.76 -10.74 -14.87
CA ARG A 326 -7.71 -11.66 -13.72
C ARG A 326 -8.71 -11.24 -12.65
N PRO A 327 -9.43 -12.19 -12.01
CA PRO A 327 -10.42 -11.85 -11.01
C PRO A 327 -9.84 -11.01 -9.85
N ILE A 328 -10.59 -9.99 -9.43
CA ILE A 328 -10.25 -9.15 -8.28
C ILE A 328 -11.50 -8.75 -7.51
N ILE A 329 -11.42 -8.76 -6.18
CA ILE A 329 -12.43 -8.20 -5.28
C ILE A 329 -11.85 -7.06 -4.48
N PHE A 330 -12.54 -5.92 -4.47
CA PHE A 330 -12.33 -4.77 -3.59
C PHE A 330 -13.37 -4.79 -2.48
N THR A 331 -12.96 -4.60 -1.23
CA THR A 331 -13.85 -4.84 -0.09
C THR A 331 -14.10 -3.62 0.80
N GLU A 332 -13.35 -2.52 0.63
CA GLU A 332 -13.42 -1.38 1.55
C GLU A 332 -13.71 -0.04 0.89
N GLY A 333 -14.20 -0.03 -0.33
CA GLY A 333 -14.71 1.19 -0.94
C GLY A 333 -13.65 2.12 -1.50
N GLY A 334 -14.00 3.39 -1.58
CA GLY A 334 -13.31 4.45 -2.28
C GLY A 334 -14.30 5.34 -3.04
N LEU A 335 -13.83 6.16 -3.95
CA LEU A 335 -14.68 6.94 -4.84
C LEU A 335 -15.17 6.09 -6.01
N ASP A 336 -16.46 6.25 -6.36
CA ASP A 336 -17.08 5.51 -7.47
C ASP A 336 -16.35 5.71 -8.80
N ARG A 337 -15.78 6.92 -9.04
CA ARG A 337 -14.98 7.19 -10.24
C ARG A 337 -13.73 6.31 -10.36
N ASP A 338 -13.08 5.99 -9.22
CA ASP A 338 -11.87 5.15 -9.22
C ASP A 338 -12.24 3.68 -9.49
N PHE A 339 -13.37 3.21 -8.95
CA PHE A 339 -13.94 1.91 -9.33
C PHE A 339 -14.38 1.86 -10.78
N HIS A 340 -15.01 2.93 -11.28
CA HIS A 340 -15.45 3.03 -12.68
C HIS A 340 -14.25 2.88 -13.63
N LEU A 341 -13.12 3.51 -13.32
CA LEU A 341 -11.87 3.38 -14.08
C LEU A 341 -11.41 1.92 -14.14
N VAL A 342 -11.37 1.22 -13.00
CA VAL A 342 -10.98 -0.20 -12.94
C VAL A 342 -11.99 -1.06 -13.72
N GLN A 343 -13.28 -0.89 -13.50
CA GLN A 343 -14.34 -1.62 -14.22
C GLN A 343 -14.28 -1.38 -15.73
N SER A 344 -13.92 -0.17 -16.17
CA SER A 344 -13.72 0.15 -17.59
C SER A 344 -12.60 -0.69 -18.19
N ALA A 345 -11.46 -0.85 -17.49
CA ALA A 345 -10.37 -1.72 -17.90
C ALA A 345 -10.81 -3.19 -18.03
N TYR A 346 -11.64 -3.67 -17.11
CA TYR A 346 -12.19 -5.03 -17.17
C TYR A 346 -13.17 -5.22 -18.34
N ARG A 347 -13.98 -4.19 -18.68
CA ARG A 347 -14.79 -4.18 -19.92
C ARG A 347 -13.88 -4.24 -21.16
N THR A 348 -12.84 -3.42 -21.23
CA THR A 348 -11.87 -3.40 -22.32
C THR A 348 -11.16 -4.74 -22.49
N SER A 349 -10.81 -5.41 -21.41
CA SER A 349 -10.20 -6.75 -21.44
C SER A 349 -11.18 -7.87 -21.89
N GLY A 350 -12.49 -7.59 -21.95
CA GLY A 350 -13.54 -8.54 -22.27
C GLY A 350 -13.99 -9.43 -21.13
N LYS A 351 -13.66 -9.07 -19.90
CA LYS A 351 -14.04 -9.82 -18.67
C LYS A 351 -14.65 -8.91 -17.60
N PRO A 352 -15.78 -8.23 -17.90
CA PRO A 352 -16.38 -7.26 -16.98
C PRO A 352 -16.85 -7.86 -15.65
N HIS A 353 -17.12 -9.18 -15.62
CA HIS A 353 -17.58 -9.88 -14.40
C HIS A 353 -16.43 -10.36 -13.49
N ASN A 354 -15.17 -10.13 -13.89
CA ASN A 354 -14.02 -10.51 -13.09
C ASN A 354 -13.58 -9.41 -12.09
N VAL A 355 -14.33 -8.34 -11.98
CA VAL A 355 -14.12 -7.29 -10.98
C VAL A 355 -15.35 -7.16 -10.11
N GLU A 356 -15.17 -7.25 -8.80
CA GLU A 356 -16.20 -7.09 -7.79
C GLU A 356 -15.78 -5.95 -6.85
N CYS A 357 -16.67 -4.96 -6.66
CA CYS A 357 -16.38 -3.77 -5.85
C CYS A 357 -17.42 -3.62 -4.76
N HIS A 358 -16.98 -3.59 -3.51
CA HIS A 358 -17.82 -3.35 -2.35
C HIS A 358 -17.38 -2.08 -1.64
N HIS A 359 -18.36 -1.35 -1.12
CA HIS A 359 -18.12 -0.23 -0.20
C HIS A 359 -18.24 -0.71 1.24
N TYR A 360 -17.71 0.07 2.17
CA TYR A 360 -18.01 -0.09 3.59
C TYR A 360 -19.53 -0.14 3.83
N PRO A 361 -20.04 -0.86 4.83
CA PRO A 361 -21.48 -0.94 5.11
C PRO A 361 -22.15 0.43 5.20
N LYS A 362 -21.48 1.42 5.80
CA LYS A 362 -21.96 2.81 5.89
C LYS A 362 -22.20 3.48 4.53
N PHE A 363 -21.48 3.08 3.51
CA PHE A 363 -21.51 3.63 2.17
C PHE A 363 -22.04 2.61 1.14
N ALA A 364 -22.65 1.51 1.58
CA ALA A 364 -23.22 0.51 0.69
C ALA A 364 -24.37 1.09 -0.16
N ASP A 365 -25.22 1.92 0.46
CA ASP A 365 -26.25 2.69 -0.25
C ASP A 365 -25.58 3.86 -1.01
N PRO A 366 -25.76 3.97 -2.33
CA PRO A 366 -25.26 5.09 -3.14
C PRO A 366 -25.69 6.47 -2.62
N ALA A 367 -26.87 6.59 -2.00
CA ALA A 367 -27.36 7.85 -1.45
C ALA A 367 -26.48 8.38 -0.30
N ASN A 368 -25.74 7.51 0.37
CA ASN A 368 -24.82 7.87 1.46
C ASN A 368 -23.41 8.22 0.96
N ARG A 369 -23.11 8.00 -0.33
CA ARG A 369 -21.79 8.21 -0.91
C ARG A 369 -21.59 9.64 -1.40
N LYS A 370 -20.36 10.08 -1.37
CA LYS A 370 -19.91 11.27 -2.09
C LYS A 370 -19.56 10.86 -3.52
N ASP A 371 -20.30 11.38 -4.49
CA ASP A 371 -19.97 11.26 -5.90
C ASP A 371 -19.33 12.56 -6.36
N VAL A 372 -18.00 12.60 -6.33
CA VAL A 372 -17.20 13.77 -6.70
C VAL A 372 -16.18 13.42 -7.76
N LYS A 373 -16.06 14.28 -8.77
CA LYS A 373 -15.05 14.12 -9.83
C LYS A 373 -13.64 14.44 -9.34
N ALA A 374 -13.50 15.43 -8.46
CA ALA A 374 -12.25 15.84 -7.85
C ALA A 374 -12.49 16.25 -6.39
N LEU A 375 -11.56 15.91 -5.52
CA LEU A 375 -11.56 16.34 -4.14
C LEU A 375 -10.98 17.76 -4.04
N GLN A 376 -11.43 18.55 -3.06
CA GLN A 376 -10.98 19.91 -2.86
C GLN A 376 -9.75 19.95 -1.94
N GLU A 377 -8.87 20.90 -2.15
CA GLU A 377 -7.74 21.16 -1.25
C GLU A 377 -8.20 21.65 0.15
N GLY A 378 -7.32 21.61 1.13
CA GLY A 378 -7.59 22.11 2.49
C GLY A 378 -8.23 21.09 3.41
N MET A 379 -8.13 19.79 3.10
CA MET A 379 -8.62 18.72 3.97
C MET A 379 -7.59 18.33 5.04
N ASP A 380 -8.10 17.94 6.20
CA ASP A 380 -7.41 17.07 7.17
C ASP A 380 -7.78 15.60 6.89
N ALA A 381 -7.14 14.66 7.60
CA ALA A 381 -7.36 13.23 7.37
C ALA A 381 -8.83 12.79 7.61
N PRO A 382 -9.51 13.20 8.70
CA PRO A 382 -10.93 12.85 8.90
C PRO A 382 -11.84 13.35 7.78
N THR A 383 -11.60 14.58 7.29
CA THR A 383 -12.37 15.17 6.19
C THR A 383 -12.10 14.42 4.89
N PHE A 384 -10.84 14.06 4.62
CA PHE A 384 -10.48 13.26 3.45
C PHE A 384 -11.20 11.91 3.46
N PHE A 385 -11.11 11.15 4.56
CA PHE A 385 -11.75 9.84 4.65
C PHE A 385 -13.27 9.92 4.40
N LYS A 386 -13.94 10.89 5.05
CA LYS A 386 -15.37 11.13 4.82
C LYS A 386 -15.68 11.46 3.36
N SER A 387 -14.84 12.29 2.71
CA SER A 387 -15.04 12.71 1.32
C SER A 387 -14.70 11.61 0.31
N ALA A 388 -13.82 10.68 0.67
CA ALA A 388 -13.42 9.54 -0.14
C ALA A 388 -14.27 8.27 0.14
N ASN A 389 -15.37 8.37 0.87
CA ASN A 389 -16.24 7.25 1.25
C ASN A 389 -15.51 6.15 2.04
N VAL A 390 -14.61 6.54 2.93
CA VAL A 390 -13.83 5.64 3.78
C VAL A 390 -14.37 5.66 5.20
N ASP A 391 -14.49 4.48 5.83
CA ASP A 391 -14.93 4.30 7.21
C ASP A 391 -13.84 3.62 8.05
N PRO A 392 -12.88 4.37 8.62
CA PRO A 392 -11.75 3.80 9.34
C PRO A 392 -12.11 2.81 10.46
N PRO A 393 -13.21 3.00 11.24
CA PRO A 393 -13.63 2.01 12.23
C PRO A 393 -14.00 0.64 11.65
N SER A 394 -14.36 0.60 10.36
CA SER A 394 -14.72 -0.64 9.65
C SER A 394 -13.54 -1.21 8.85
N HIS A 395 -12.30 -0.82 9.16
CA HIS A 395 -11.09 -1.31 8.50
C HIS A 395 -10.60 -2.61 9.14
N TYR A 396 -11.03 -3.75 8.57
CA TYR A 396 -10.66 -5.11 9.01
C TYR A 396 -10.77 -6.10 7.83
N PHE A 397 -10.24 -7.31 7.99
CA PHE A 397 -10.34 -8.34 6.96
C PHE A 397 -11.81 -8.77 6.76
N LYS A 398 -12.34 -8.57 5.53
CA LYS A 398 -13.77 -8.77 5.19
C LYS A 398 -14.06 -10.20 4.75
N HIS A 399 -13.86 -11.17 5.64
CA HIS A 399 -14.06 -12.58 5.30
C HIS A 399 -15.46 -12.86 4.74
N GLU A 400 -16.50 -12.17 5.23
CA GLU A 400 -17.89 -12.31 4.81
C GLU A 400 -18.13 -11.98 3.33
N LEU A 401 -17.30 -11.09 2.74
CA LEU A 401 -17.32 -10.76 1.32
C LEU A 401 -16.34 -11.62 0.52
N ILE A 402 -15.17 -11.84 1.07
CA ILE A 402 -14.04 -12.48 0.38
C ILE A 402 -14.30 -13.97 0.17
N MET A 403 -14.75 -14.69 1.19
CA MET A 403 -14.89 -16.14 1.11
C MET A 403 -15.91 -16.60 0.06
N PRO A 404 -17.11 -16.01 -0.06
CA PRO A 404 -18.04 -16.35 -1.14
C PRO A 404 -17.47 -16.04 -2.53
N CYS A 405 -16.77 -14.90 -2.68
CA CYS A 405 -16.13 -14.52 -3.93
C CYS A 405 -15.07 -15.54 -4.35
N LEU A 406 -14.18 -15.93 -3.43
CA LEU A 406 -13.14 -16.92 -3.72
C LEU A 406 -13.70 -18.28 -4.09
N LYS A 407 -14.74 -18.77 -3.41
CA LYS A 407 -15.42 -20.01 -3.78
C LYS A 407 -15.93 -19.96 -5.21
N LYS A 408 -16.61 -18.89 -5.57
CA LYS A 408 -17.09 -18.65 -6.94
C LYS A 408 -15.94 -18.61 -7.97
N VAL A 409 -14.89 -17.86 -7.68
CA VAL A 409 -13.74 -17.65 -8.58
C VAL A 409 -12.90 -18.91 -8.75
N LEU A 410 -12.72 -19.70 -7.68
CA LEU A 410 -11.94 -20.94 -7.70
C LEU A 410 -12.74 -22.17 -8.09
N GLY A 411 -14.07 -22.04 -8.26
CA GLY A 411 -14.94 -23.11 -8.74
C GLY A 411 -15.20 -24.20 -7.70
N GLN A 412 -15.45 -23.80 -6.45
CA GLN A 412 -15.79 -24.71 -5.33
C GLN A 412 -17.24 -24.53 -4.89
#